data_7f63c7c71ffeb442192c4ec93e3695e4
#
_entry.id   7f63c7c71ffeb442192c4ec93e3695e4
#
_cell.length_a   1.000
_cell.length_b   1.000
_cell.length_c   1.000
_cell.angle_alpha   90.00
_cell.angle_beta   90.00
_cell.angle_gamma   90.00
#
_symmetry.space_group_name_H-M   'P 1'
#
loop_
_entity.id
_entity.type
_entity.pdbx_description
1 polymer ?
#
loop_
_entity_poly.entity_id
_entity_poly.type
_entity_poly.pdbx_seq_one_letter_code
_entity_poly.pdbx_strand_id
1 'polypeptide(L)'
;MLGHRARKRFSQNFLHDAHYIERIVAAVAPRPGDRIVEIGPGLAALTEPLLKRAGHLTAVEIDRDLAARLRERFGTEQLTLVEADALEVDWRAFAAADPRPLRIVGNLPYHISTPLLFALLPIAAHVRDQHFMLQKEVVDRMAAAAGSSDYGRLSVMLQWRYQVTRLFVVPAGAFSPPPQVQSAIVRLVPHPADALAPVDATRFAQVVSAAFGQRRKTLRNALAPLLDETAIRTAGVDPQARAETLDVAAFVRLAQQPARAEPAA
;
A
#
# COMPACT_ATOMS: atom_id res chain seq x y z
N MET A 1 6.69 -11.41 33.25
CA MET A 1 6.30 -11.11 31.85
C MET A 1 6.52 -12.35 30.99
N LEU A 2 5.49 -13.13 30.70
CA LEU A 2 5.59 -14.25 29.75
C LEU A 2 5.73 -13.66 28.34
N GLY A 3 6.96 -13.68 27.80
CA GLY A 3 7.27 -13.13 26.50
C GLY A 3 6.51 -13.86 25.38
N HIS A 4 5.73 -13.14 24.59
CA HIS A 4 5.19 -13.67 23.34
C HIS A 4 6.36 -14.03 22.41
N ARG A 5 6.40 -15.28 21.94
CA ARG A 5 7.43 -15.73 20.98
C ARG A 5 6.95 -15.45 19.57
N ALA A 6 7.72 -14.65 18.81
CA ALA A 6 7.42 -14.37 17.41
C ALA A 6 7.13 -15.65 16.63
N ARG A 7 6.01 -15.70 15.94
CA ARG A 7 5.60 -16.86 15.14
C ARG A 7 6.13 -16.75 13.73
N LYS A 8 6.99 -17.70 13.33
CA LYS A 8 7.60 -17.73 11.99
C LYS A 8 6.56 -17.69 10.88
N ARG A 9 5.38 -18.31 11.06
CA ARG A 9 4.29 -18.33 10.07
C ARG A 9 3.72 -16.93 9.76
N PHE A 10 3.88 -15.95 10.66
CA PHE A 10 3.42 -14.57 10.46
C PHE A 10 4.56 -13.60 10.17
N SER A 11 5.81 -14.09 10.03
CA SER A 11 7.00 -13.25 9.78
C SER A 11 7.08 -12.03 10.70
N GLN A 12 6.78 -12.23 12.00
CA GLN A 12 6.69 -11.16 12.98
C GLN A 12 8.07 -10.60 13.35
N ASN A 13 8.27 -9.30 13.10
CA ASN A 13 9.41 -8.51 13.56
C ASN A 13 8.85 -7.33 14.35
N PHE A 14 8.97 -7.40 15.69
CA PHE A 14 8.38 -6.40 16.57
C PHE A 14 9.30 -5.19 16.70
N LEU A 15 8.81 -4.01 16.32
CA LEU A 15 9.49 -2.74 16.54
C LEU A 15 9.59 -2.47 18.04
N HIS A 16 10.79 -2.14 18.54
CA HIS A 16 11.01 -1.85 19.96
C HIS A 16 11.82 -0.57 20.19
N ASP A 17 12.47 -0.03 19.17
CA ASP A 17 13.28 1.18 19.29
C ASP A 17 12.39 2.42 19.45
N ALA A 18 12.47 3.06 20.62
CA ALA A 18 11.65 4.20 20.99
C ALA A 18 11.86 5.41 20.06
N HIS A 19 13.07 5.62 19.55
CA HIS A 19 13.37 6.71 18.62
C HIS A 19 12.58 6.56 17.31
N TYR A 20 12.56 5.35 16.74
CA TYR A 20 11.81 5.11 15.51
C TYR A 20 10.31 5.08 15.74
N ILE A 21 9.84 4.55 16.87
CA ILE A 21 8.42 4.63 17.25
C ILE A 21 7.96 6.09 17.28
N GLU A 22 8.68 6.96 17.97
CA GLU A 22 8.32 8.38 18.07
C GLU A 22 8.37 9.08 16.71
N ARG A 23 9.37 8.79 15.87
CA ARG A 23 9.46 9.35 14.52
C ARG A 23 8.29 8.93 13.63
N ILE A 24 7.84 7.67 13.73
CA ILE A 24 6.68 7.17 12.96
C ILE A 24 5.42 7.91 13.43
N VAL A 25 5.19 7.98 14.74
CA VAL A 25 4.02 8.63 15.32
C VAL A 25 4.02 10.13 15.00
N ALA A 26 5.20 10.78 15.00
CA ALA A 26 5.33 12.17 14.58
C ALA A 26 5.01 12.36 13.07
N ALA A 27 5.42 11.42 12.21
CA ALA A 27 5.10 11.45 10.79
C ALA A 27 3.61 11.24 10.51
N VAL A 28 2.95 10.35 11.26
CA VAL A 28 1.50 10.16 11.23
C VAL A 28 0.79 11.41 11.75
N ALA A 29 1.33 12.10 12.76
CA ALA A 29 0.74 13.27 13.40
C ALA A 29 -0.75 13.07 13.75
N PRO A 30 -1.10 12.05 14.57
CA PRO A 30 -2.48 11.75 14.91
C PRO A 30 -3.10 12.86 15.73
N ARG A 31 -4.41 13.10 15.53
CA ARG A 31 -5.19 14.10 16.23
C ARG A 31 -6.45 13.49 16.85
N PRO A 32 -6.96 14.03 17.94
CA PRO A 32 -8.26 13.62 18.47
C PRO A 32 -9.35 13.67 17.38
N GLY A 33 -10.13 12.59 17.27
CA GLY A 33 -11.18 12.45 16.26
C GLY A 33 -10.72 11.91 14.89
N ASP A 34 -9.42 11.71 14.68
CA ASP A 34 -8.95 10.99 13.50
C ASP A 34 -9.48 9.54 13.49
N ARG A 35 -9.95 9.08 12.34
CA ARG A 35 -10.36 7.69 12.13
C ARG A 35 -9.15 6.85 11.74
N ILE A 36 -8.41 6.37 12.75
CA ILE A 36 -7.18 5.60 12.54
C ILE A 36 -7.47 4.11 12.54
N VAL A 37 -6.90 3.41 11.57
CA VAL A 37 -6.87 1.94 11.50
C VAL A 37 -5.42 1.48 11.51
N GLU A 38 -5.04 0.69 12.50
CA GLU A 38 -3.73 0.04 12.59
C GLU A 38 -3.83 -1.40 12.10
N ILE A 39 -3.03 -1.77 11.13
CA ILE A 39 -2.96 -3.13 10.61
C ILE A 39 -1.73 -3.83 11.21
N GLY A 40 -1.96 -4.93 11.95
CA GLY A 40 -0.93 -5.68 12.63
C GLY A 40 -0.33 -4.93 13.82
N PRO A 41 -1.13 -4.57 14.86
CA PRO A 41 -0.64 -3.86 16.05
C PRO A 41 0.44 -4.64 16.83
N GLY A 42 0.43 -5.96 16.73
CA GLY A 42 1.42 -6.82 17.36
C GLY A 42 1.51 -6.63 18.88
N LEU A 43 2.67 -6.21 19.36
CA LEU A 43 2.89 -5.91 20.80
C LEU A 43 2.50 -4.48 21.18
N ALA A 44 1.75 -3.77 20.34
CA ALA A 44 1.25 -2.41 20.57
C ALA A 44 2.33 -1.30 20.58
N ALA A 45 3.42 -1.49 19.85
CA ALA A 45 4.51 -0.51 19.80
C ALA A 45 4.06 0.84 19.20
N LEU A 46 3.21 0.81 18.18
CA LEU A 46 2.60 2.02 17.60
C LEU A 46 1.23 2.30 18.22
N THR A 47 0.46 1.28 18.56
CA THR A 47 -0.89 1.39 19.12
C THR A 47 -0.94 2.35 20.31
N GLU A 48 -0.07 2.13 21.31
CA GLU A 48 -0.10 2.93 22.54
C GLU A 48 0.16 4.42 22.31
N PRO A 49 1.24 4.85 21.62
CA PRO A 49 1.48 6.27 21.38
C PRO A 49 0.47 6.88 20.37
N LEU A 50 -0.12 6.10 19.47
CA LEU A 50 -1.22 6.57 18.61
C LEU A 50 -2.47 6.84 19.44
N LEU A 51 -2.86 5.93 20.35
CA LEU A 51 -4.00 6.08 21.26
C LEU A 51 -3.85 7.31 22.18
N LYS A 52 -2.64 7.53 22.72
CA LYS A 52 -2.36 8.70 23.57
C LYS A 52 -2.66 10.03 22.86
N ARG A 53 -2.56 10.09 21.52
CA ARG A 53 -2.75 11.31 20.73
C ARG A 53 -4.13 11.38 20.08
N ALA A 54 -4.66 10.26 19.60
CA ALA A 54 -5.94 10.20 18.87
C ALA A 54 -7.14 9.96 19.80
N GLY A 55 -6.91 9.32 20.96
CA GLY A 55 -7.95 8.92 21.90
C GLY A 55 -8.56 7.55 21.58
N HIS A 56 -8.75 7.23 20.31
CA HIS A 56 -9.32 5.97 19.84
C HIS A 56 -8.67 5.54 18.52
N LEU A 57 -8.54 4.21 18.30
CA LEU A 57 -8.25 3.63 17.00
C LEU A 57 -8.92 2.25 16.83
N THR A 58 -9.02 1.81 15.60
CA THR A 58 -9.37 0.42 15.27
C THR A 58 -8.09 -0.35 14.92
N ALA A 59 -7.93 -1.58 15.42
CA ALA A 59 -6.80 -2.45 15.06
C ALA A 59 -7.31 -3.72 14.38
N VAL A 60 -6.63 -4.15 13.30
CA VAL A 60 -6.87 -5.42 12.61
C VAL A 60 -5.70 -6.35 12.92
N GLU A 61 -5.97 -7.48 13.61
CA GLU A 61 -4.96 -8.44 14.06
C GLU A 61 -5.40 -9.87 13.76
N ILE A 62 -4.54 -10.63 13.10
CA ILE A 62 -4.80 -12.04 12.75
C ILE A 62 -4.37 -13.00 13.86
N ASP A 63 -3.41 -12.63 14.68
CA ASP A 63 -2.91 -13.46 15.78
C ASP A 63 -3.82 -13.34 17.00
N ARG A 64 -4.59 -14.41 17.29
CA ARG A 64 -5.56 -14.45 18.40
C ARG A 64 -4.92 -14.22 19.77
N ASP A 65 -3.67 -14.65 19.98
CA ASP A 65 -3.00 -14.46 21.26
C ASP A 65 -2.59 -13.00 21.46
N LEU A 66 -2.19 -12.30 20.37
CA LEU A 66 -1.92 -10.87 20.40
C LEU A 66 -3.22 -10.07 20.55
N ALA A 67 -4.28 -10.49 19.87
CA ALA A 67 -5.60 -9.90 19.99
C ALA A 67 -6.15 -9.97 21.43
N ALA A 68 -6.00 -11.13 22.11
CA ALA A 68 -6.39 -11.29 23.52
C ALA A 68 -5.61 -10.34 24.44
N ARG A 69 -4.30 -10.23 24.26
CA ARG A 69 -3.44 -9.30 25.04
C ARG A 69 -3.81 -7.83 24.82
N LEU A 70 -4.17 -7.46 23.59
CA LEU A 70 -4.62 -6.11 23.28
C LEU A 70 -5.92 -5.78 24.01
N ARG A 71 -6.89 -6.72 24.06
CA ARG A 71 -8.13 -6.55 24.84
C ARG A 71 -7.91 -6.43 26.33
N GLU A 72 -6.97 -7.19 26.87
CA GLU A 72 -6.60 -7.09 28.29
C GLU A 72 -5.92 -5.75 28.64
N ARG A 73 -5.19 -5.18 27.68
CA ARG A 73 -4.38 -3.97 27.88
C ARG A 73 -5.15 -2.67 27.67
N PHE A 74 -6.07 -2.66 26.70
CA PHE A 74 -6.79 -1.46 26.29
C PHE A 74 -8.30 -1.67 26.44
N GLY A 75 -8.99 -0.67 26.99
CA GLY A 75 -10.45 -0.66 27.06
C GLY A 75 -11.11 -0.49 25.69
N THR A 76 -12.35 -0.96 25.59
CA THR A 76 -13.15 -0.84 24.35
C THR A 76 -13.40 0.59 23.90
N GLU A 77 -13.33 1.55 24.83
CA GLU A 77 -13.41 3.00 24.56
C GLU A 77 -12.19 3.49 23.75
N GLN A 78 -11.04 2.85 23.92
CA GLN A 78 -9.79 3.25 23.29
C GLN A 78 -9.53 2.45 22.02
N LEU A 79 -9.77 1.13 22.06
CA LEU A 79 -9.40 0.21 21.00
C LEU A 79 -10.58 -0.63 20.54
N THR A 80 -10.98 -0.44 19.29
CA THR A 80 -11.84 -1.40 18.58
C THR A 80 -10.96 -2.44 17.92
N LEU A 81 -11.09 -3.72 18.30
CA LEU A 81 -10.26 -4.81 17.76
C LEU A 81 -11.05 -5.69 16.80
N VAL A 82 -10.54 -5.83 15.59
CA VAL A 82 -11.03 -6.72 14.54
C VAL A 82 -10.05 -7.89 14.40
N GLU A 83 -10.48 -9.09 14.84
CA GLU A 83 -9.70 -10.30 14.63
C GLU A 83 -9.94 -10.84 13.22
N ALA A 84 -9.08 -10.50 12.30
CA ALA A 84 -9.19 -10.89 10.89
C ALA A 84 -7.82 -10.89 10.19
N ASP A 85 -7.73 -11.64 9.09
CA ASP A 85 -6.69 -11.42 8.09
C ASP A 85 -6.99 -10.11 7.35
N ALA A 86 -6.05 -9.18 7.35
CA ALA A 86 -6.19 -7.90 6.67
C ALA A 86 -6.42 -8.05 5.15
N LEU A 87 -6.03 -9.18 4.55
CA LEU A 87 -6.31 -9.50 3.15
C LEU A 87 -7.77 -9.93 2.91
N GLU A 88 -8.49 -10.40 3.95
CA GLU A 88 -9.87 -10.87 3.89
C GLU A 88 -10.88 -9.81 4.36
N VAL A 89 -10.41 -8.68 4.90
CA VAL A 89 -11.29 -7.58 5.31
C VAL A 89 -11.94 -6.95 4.08
N ASP A 90 -13.25 -6.80 4.10
CA ASP A 90 -13.97 -5.97 3.11
C ASP A 90 -13.68 -4.48 3.39
N TRP A 91 -12.56 -4.00 2.84
CA TRP A 91 -12.14 -2.61 3.01
C TRP A 91 -13.12 -1.59 2.44
N ARG A 92 -13.95 -1.97 1.46
CA ARG A 92 -14.99 -1.08 0.90
C ARG A 92 -16.13 -0.87 1.89
N ALA A 93 -16.67 -1.97 2.42
CA ALA A 93 -17.68 -1.90 3.48
C ALA A 93 -17.12 -1.20 4.73
N PHE A 94 -15.88 -1.52 5.11
CA PHE A 94 -15.21 -0.87 6.24
C PHE A 94 -15.07 0.64 6.05
N ALA A 95 -14.66 1.09 4.87
CA ALA A 95 -14.51 2.52 4.55
C ALA A 95 -15.87 3.23 4.55
N ALA A 96 -16.90 2.60 3.96
CA ALA A 96 -18.25 3.17 3.85
C ALA A 96 -19.01 3.28 5.19
N ALA A 97 -18.61 2.52 6.21
CA ALA A 97 -19.28 2.49 7.51
C ALA A 97 -19.24 3.82 8.29
N ASP A 98 -18.33 4.74 7.94
CA ASP A 98 -18.18 6.04 8.57
C ASP A 98 -17.68 7.06 7.52
N PRO A 99 -18.30 8.23 7.38
CA PRO A 99 -17.93 9.22 6.37
C PRO A 99 -16.58 9.90 6.61
N ARG A 100 -16.01 9.80 7.82
CA ARG A 100 -14.69 10.35 8.10
C ARG A 100 -13.60 9.62 7.31
N PRO A 101 -12.65 10.34 6.68
CA PRO A 101 -11.61 9.69 5.92
C PRO A 101 -10.70 8.84 6.81
N LEU A 102 -10.35 7.67 6.31
CA LEU A 102 -9.47 6.72 6.99
C LEU A 102 -8.02 7.22 7.01
N ARG A 103 -7.35 6.96 8.11
CA ARG A 103 -5.90 7.03 8.24
C ARG A 103 -5.39 5.63 8.56
N ILE A 104 -4.61 5.02 7.67
CA ILE A 104 -4.19 3.64 7.81
C ILE A 104 -2.72 3.60 8.20
N VAL A 105 -2.40 2.87 9.26
CA VAL A 105 -1.05 2.76 9.79
C VAL A 105 -0.70 1.28 9.97
N GLY A 106 0.54 0.88 9.76
CA GLY A 106 0.94 -0.49 10.07
C GLY A 106 2.42 -0.78 9.87
N ASN A 107 2.96 -1.63 10.75
CA ASN A 107 4.20 -2.36 10.54
C ASN A 107 3.85 -3.69 9.87
N LEU A 108 3.80 -3.72 8.54
CA LEU A 108 3.23 -4.85 7.81
C LEU A 108 4.21 -6.03 7.70
N PRO A 109 3.74 -7.27 7.92
CA PRO A 109 4.51 -8.45 7.56
C PRO A 109 4.89 -8.42 6.09
N TYR A 110 6.14 -8.69 5.77
CA TYR A 110 6.69 -8.46 4.42
C TYR A 110 5.98 -9.27 3.33
N HIS A 111 5.54 -10.50 3.65
CA HIS A 111 4.91 -11.39 2.68
C HIS A 111 3.50 -10.93 2.24
N ILE A 112 2.78 -10.15 3.07
CA ILE A 112 1.46 -9.62 2.73
C ILE A 112 1.48 -8.17 2.23
N SER A 113 2.62 -7.48 2.31
CA SER A 113 2.72 -6.05 2.03
C SER A 113 2.16 -5.68 0.65
N THR A 114 2.66 -6.31 -0.40
CA THR A 114 2.22 -5.99 -1.77
C THR A 114 0.76 -6.37 -2.03
N PRO A 115 0.26 -7.58 -1.68
CA PRO A 115 -1.15 -7.89 -1.78
C PRO A 115 -2.06 -6.90 -1.04
N LEU A 116 -1.69 -6.50 0.18
CA LEU A 116 -2.47 -5.57 0.99
C LEU A 116 -2.53 -4.17 0.36
N LEU A 117 -1.40 -3.66 -0.17
CA LEU A 117 -1.38 -2.39 -0.88
C LEU A 117 -2.36 -2.39 -2.08
N PHE A 118 -2.45 -3.51 -2.81
CA PHE A 118 -3.43 -3.65 -3.90
C PHE A 118 -4.87 -3.77 -3.38
N ALA A 119 -5.11 -4.46 -2.27
CA ALA A 119 -6.43 -4.58 -1.65
C ALA A 119 -6.98 -3.22 -1.16
N LEU A 120 -6.09 -2.29 -0.78
CA LEU A 120 -6.44 -0.94 -0.33
C LEU A 120 -6.63 0.08 -1.47
N LEU A 121 -6.19 -0.21 -2.71
CA LEU A 121 -6.37 0.72 -3.84
C LEU A 121 -7.82 1.13 -4.10
N PRO A 122 -8.83 0.23 -4.03
CA PRO A 122 -10.22 0.59 -4.32
C PRO A 122 -10.83 1.61 -3.37
N ILE A 123 -10.27 1.76 -2.17
CA ILE A 123 -10.78 2.68 -1.15
C ILE A 123 -10.02 4.01 -1.08
N ALA A 124 -9.13 4.29 -2.04
CA ALA A 124 -8.30 5.50 -2.03
C ALA A 124 -9.10 6.80 -1.81
N ALA A 125 -10.30 6.90 -2.40
CA ALA A 125 -11.17 8.07 -2.23
C ALA A 125 -11.69 8.29 -0.79
N HIS A 126 -11.66 7.25 0.05
CA HIS A 126 -12.07 7.28 1.45
C HIS A 126 -10.90 7.41 2.42
N VAL A 127 -9.68 7.54 1.91
CA VAL A 127 -8.45 7.59 2.71
C VAL A 127 -7.92 9.01 2.73
N ARG A 128 -7.50 9.49 3.90
CA ARG A 128 -6.73 10.72 4.06
C ARG A 128 -5.25 10.50 3.81
N ASP A 129 -4.69 9.47 4.44
CA ASP A 129 -3.31 9.06 4.27
C ASP A 129 -3.09 7.61 4.75
N GLN A 130 -1.99 7.02 4.28
CA GLN A 130 -1.52 5.73 4.76
C GLN A 130 -0.04 5.85 5.14
N HIS A 131 0.37 5.22 6.24
CA HIS A 131 1.75 5.18 6.70
C HIS A 131 2.12 3.73 7.00
N PHE A 132 2.99 3.17 6.18
CA PHE A 132 3.42 1.79 6.33
C PHE A 132 4.92 1.68 6.54
N MET A 133 5.30 0.75 7.40
CA MET A 133 6.66 0.25 7.50
C MET A 133 6.75 -1.05 6.69
N LEU A 134 7.60 -1.06 5.67
CA LEU A 134 7.79 -2.15 4.72
C LEU A 134 9.28 -2.41 4.50
N GLN A 135 9.62 -3.48 3.76
CA GLN A 135 11.00 -3.64 3.28
C GLN A 135 11.42 -2.43 2.45
N LYS A 136 12.65 -1.95 2.68
CA LYS A 136 13.19 -0.78 1.97
C LYS A 136 13.09 -0.91 0.46
N GLU A 137 13.41 -2.10 -0.10
CA GLU A 137 13.30 -2.37 -1.54
C GLU A 137 11.88 -2.17 -2.07
N VAL A 138 10.87 -2.63 -1.31
CA VAL A 138 9.46 -2.45 -1.70
C VAL A 138 9.11 -0.96 -1.72
N VAL A 139 9.51 -0.21 -0.70
CA VAL A 139 9.29 1.25 -0.64
C VAL A 139 10.01 1.98 -1.77
N ASP A 140 11.24 1.60 -2.09
CA ASP A 140 12.02 2.18 -3.20
C ASP A 140 11.29 1.95 -4.53
N ARG A 141 10.77 0.75 -4.77
CA ARG A 141 9.94 0.45 -5.94
C ARG A 141 8.62 1.21 -5.97
N MET A 142 7.95 1.39 -4.82
CA MET A 142 6.71 2.17 -4.73
C MET A 142 6.92 3.63 -5.14
N ALA A 143 8.05 4.23 -4.71
CA ALA A 143 8.38 5.64 -4.91
C ALA A 143 9.26 5.89 -6.15
N ALA A 144 9.58 4.86 -6.93
CA ALA A 144 10.45 4.94 -8.08
C ALA A 144 9.87 5.85 -9.18
N ALA A 145 10.71 6.68 -9.79
CA ALA A 145 10.35 7.49 -10.95
C ALA A 145 10.44 6.69 -12.25
N ALA A 146 9.64 7.05 -13.25
CA ALA A 146 9.72 6.50 -14.59
C ALA A 146 11.16 6.59 -15.14
N GLY A 147 11.62 5.53 -15.80
CA GLY A 147 12.98 5.42 -16.33
C GLY A 147 14.03 4.89 -15.33
N SER A 148 13.69 4.77 -14.05
CA SER A 148 14.60 4.16 -13.06
C SER A 148 14.50 2.63 -13.06
N SER A 149 15.55 1.96 -12.54
CA SER A 149 15.64 0.49 -12.47
C SER A 149 14.55 -0.15 -11.60
N ASP A 150 14.08 0.58 -10.59
CA ASP A 150 13.09 0.11 -9.59
C ASP A 150 11.65 0.35 -10.04
N TYR A 151 11.47 1.17 -11.11
CA TYR A 151 10.14 1.48 -11.63
C TYR A 151 9.49 0.26 -12.28
N GLY A 152 8.24 0.01 -11.91
CA GLY A 152 7.53 -1.15 -12.39
C GLY A 152 6.02 -1.10 -12.12
N ARG A 153 5.37 -2.26 -12.26
CA ARG A 153 3.93 -2.40 -12.03
C ARG A 153 3.49 -1.81 -10.67
N LEU A 154 4.25 -2.09 -9.60
CA LEU A 154 3.92 -1.60 -8.26
C LEU A 154 3.95 -0.07 -8.21
N SER A 155 4.96 0.55 -8.81
CA SER A 155 5.10 2.01 -8.89
C SER A 155 3.89 2.63 -9.58
N VAL A 156 3.57 2.17 -10.79
CA VAL A 156 2.48 2.71 -11.61
C VAL A 156 1.13 2.55 -10.92
N MET A 157 0.83 1.36 -10.41
CA MET A 157 -0.46 1.07 -9.76
C MET A 157 -0.70 1.93 -8.52
N LEU A 158 0.32 2.14 -7.69
CA LEU A 158 0.19 2.95 -6.49
C LEU A 158 0.22 4.45 -6.81
N GLN A 159 1.14 4.89 -7.67
CA GLN A 159 1.25 6.30 -8.05
C GLN A 159 0.06 6.79 -8.89
N TRP A 160 -0.71 5.89 -9.49
CA TRP A 160 -1.99 6.25 -10.11
C TRP A 160 -3.01 6.78 -9.09
N ARG A 161 -3.00 6.27 -7.87
CA ARG A 161 -3.96 6.67 -6.81
C ARG A 161 -3.37 7.59 -5.77
N TYR A 162 -2.05 7.51 -5.55
CA TYR A 162 -1.38 8.15 -4.41
C TYR A 162 -0.12 8.89 -4.83
N GLN A 163 0.11 10.03 -4.19
CA GLN A 163 1.45 10.56 -4.03
C GLN A 163 2.19 9.67 -3.03
N VAL A 164 3.24 9.00 -3.49
CA VAL A 164 4.05 8.07 -2.69
C VAL A 164 5.34 8.74 -2.26
N THR A 165 5.59 8.81 -0.95
CA THR A 165 6.79 9.45 -0.39
C THR A 165 7.49 8.51 0.58
N ARG A 166 8.74 8.13 0.30
CA ARG A 166 9.60 7.49 1.30
C ARG A 166 10.02 8.53 2.33
N LEU A 167 9.71 8.31 3.61
CA LEU A 167 10.01 9.25 4.69
C LEU A 167 11.41 9.03 5.27
N PHE A 168 11.70 7.82 5.73
CA PHE A 168 13.01 7.46 6.28
C PHE A 168 13.20 5.95 6.36
N VAL A 169 14.47 5.55 6.52
CA VAL A 169 14.88 4.15 6.67
C VAL A 169 14.91 3.78 8.14
N VAL A 170 14.53 2.53 8.46
CA VAL A 170 14.56 1.93 9.80
C VAL A 170 15.51 0.73 9.75
N PRO A 171 16.61 0.72 10.55
CA PRO A 171 17.57 -0.37 10.53
C PRO A 171 17.01 -1.63 11.18
N ALA A 172 17.55 -2.79 10.81
CA ALA A 172 17.13 -4.09 11.33
C ALA A 172 17.24 -4.18 12.88
N GLY A 173 18.21 -3.51 13.47
CA GLY A 173 18.40 -3.47 14.93
C GLY A 173 17.26 -2.81 15.72
N ALA A 174 16.34 -2.09 15.05
CA ALA A 174 15.16 -1.53 15.70
C ALA A 174 14.07 -2.58 16.01
N PHE A 175 14.27 -3.85 15.59
CA PHE A 175 13.28 -4.92 15.70
C PHE A 175 13.78 -6.11 16.50
N SER A 176 12.85 -6.85 17.11
CA SER A 176 13.10 -8.15 17.76
C SER A 176 12.07 -9.19 17.27
N PRO A 177 12.51 -10.30 16.65
CA PRO A 177 13.86 -10.52 16.10
C PRO A 177 14.19 -9.53 14.97
N PRO A 178 15.48 -9.25 14.72
CA PRO A 178 15.86 -8.36 13.62
C PRO A 178 15.55 -9.01 12.27
N PRO A 179 14.96 -8.27 11.29
CA PRO A 179 14.80 -8.76 9.94
C PRO A 179 16.15 -8.83 9.20
N GLN A 180 16.19 -9.62 8.12
CA GLN A 180 17.41 -9.75 7.30
C GLN A 180 17.69 -8.51 6.44
N VAL A 181 16.73 -7.62 6.26
CA VAL A 181 16.79 -6.44 5.39
C VAL A 181 16.36 -5.19 6.14
N GLN A 182 16.78 -4.04 5.65
CA GLN A 182 16.30 -2.76 6.18
C GLN A 182 14.81 -2.55 5.86
N SER A 183 14.13 -1.85 6.73
CA SER A 183 12.78 -1.34 6.51
C SER A 183 12.81 0.13 6.13
N ALA A 184 11.71 0.64 5.60
CA ALA A 184 11.50 2.07 5.42
C ALA A 184 10.04 2.43 5.70
N ILE A 185 9.83 3.66 6.13
CA ILE A 185 8.51 4.24 6.27
C ILE A 185 8.13 4.92 4.96
N VAL A 186 6.96 4.58 4.45
CA VAL A 186 6.34 5.21 3.29
C VAL A 186 5.04 5.88 3.70
N ARG A 187 4.79 7.07 3.14
CA ARG A 187 3.51 7.76 3.21
C ARG A 187 2.86 7.76 1.84
N LEU A 188 1.57 7.41 1.80
CA LEU A 188 0.72 7.49 0.62
C LEU A 188 -0.40 8.49 0.90
N VAL A 189 -0.52 9.51 0.08
CA VAL A 189 -1.59 10.50 0.14
C VAL A 189 -2.39 10.40 -1.16
N PRO A 190 -3.71 10.18 -1.12
CA PRO A 190 -4.52 10.12 -2.33
C PRO A 190 -4.38 11.40 -3.17
N HIS A 191 -4.32 11.24 -4.48
CA HIS A 191 -4.43 12.38 -5.37
C HIS A 191 -5.83 12.99 -5.28
N PRO A 192 -5.99 14.31 -5.52
CA PRO A 192 -7.29 14.91 -5.78
C PRO A 192 -8.06 14.13 -6.86
N ALA A 193 -9.39 14.09 -6.76
CA ALA A 193 -10.24 13.28 -7.65
C ALA A 193 -10.10 13.66 -9.14
N ASP A 194 -9.73 14.89 -9.42
CA ASP A 194 -9.52 15.47 -10.74
C ASP A 194 -8.07 15.46 -11.24
N ALA A 195 -7.14 14.93 -10.45
CA ALA A 195 -5.71 14.93 -10.79
C ALA A 195 -5.37 14.07 -12.01
N LEU A 196 -6.16 13.05 -12.30
CA LEU A 196 -5.98 12.16 -13.45
C LEU A 196 -7.28 11.98 -14.20
N ALA A 197 -7.18 11.85 -15.52
CA ALA A 197 -8.34 11.56 -16.35
C ALA A 197 -8.99 10.23 -15.90
N PRO A 198 -10.34 10.15 -15.93
CA PRO A 198 -11.06 8.97 -15.51
C PRO A 198 -10.71 7.78 -16.40
N VAL A 199 -10.49 6.63 -15.76
CA VAL A 199 -10.21 5.36 -16.45
C VAL A 199 -10.80 4.21 -15.65
N ASP A 200 -11.26 3.18 -16.33
CA ASP A 200 -11.69 1.94 -15.69
C ASP A 200 -10.50 1.26 -14.97
N ALA A 201 -10.67 0.99 -13.68
CA ALA A 201 -9.60 0.46 -12.85
C ALA A 201 -9.14 -0.94 -13.27
N THR A 202 -10.06 -1.77 -13.75
CA THR A 202 -9.77 -3.13 -14.21
C THR A 202 -8.95 -3.06 -15.50
N ARG A 203 -9.39 -2.21 -16.44
CA ARG A 203 -8.69 -1.99 -17.71
C ARG A 203 -7.29 -1.42 -17.50
N PHE A 204 -7.15 -0.43 -16.59
CA PHE A 204 -5.85 0.12 -16.22
C PHE A 204 -4.92 -0.95 -15.67
N ALA A 205 -5.39 -1.77 -14.73
CA ALA A 205 -4.60 -2.85 -14.16
C ALA A 205 -4.18 -3.91 -15.20
N GLN A 206 -5.06 -4.23 -16.16
CA GLN A 206 -4.76 -5.14 -17.28
C GLN A 206 -3.64 -4.59 -18.17
N VAL A 207 -3.76 -3.32 -18.59
CA VAL A 207 -2.75 -2.66 -19.45
C VAL A 207 -1.40 -2.59 -18.74
N VAL A 208 -1.37 -2.14 -17.48
CA VAL A 208 -0.14 -2.07 -16.69
C VAL A 208 0.47 -3.45 -16.50
N SER A 209 -0.34 -4.46 -16.18
CA SER A 209 0.13 -5.85 -15.99
C SER A 209 0.73 -6.42 -17.28
N ALA A 210 0.07 -6.23 -18.43
CA ALA A 210 0.56 -6.69 -19.72
C ALA A 210 1.87 -5.99 -20.12
N ALA A 211 1.94 -4.66 -19.92
CA ALA A 211 3.11 -3.87 -20.28
C ALA A 211 4.37 -4.32 -19.50
N PHE A 212 4.24 -4.61 -18.19
CA PHE A 212 5.35 -5.07 -17.35
C PHE A 212 5.54 -6.60 -17.33
N GLY A 213 4.63 -7.37 -17.94
CA GLY A 213 4.70 -8.83 -17.95
C GLY A 213 5.93 -9.38 -18.69
N GLN A 214 6.49 -8.60 -19.61
CA GLN A 214 7.66 -8.97 -20.39
C GLN A 214 8.67 -7.82 -20.47
N ARG A 215 9.48 -7.68 -19.43
CA ARG A 215 10.39 -6.54 -19.19
C ARG A 215 11.25 -6.09 -20.39
N ARG A 216 11.70 -7.02 -21.24
CA ARG A 216 12.57 -6.72 -22.37
C ARG A 216 11.84 -6.39 -23.68
N LYS A 217 10.51 -6.53 -23.73
CA LYS A 217 9.73 -6.27 -24.94
C LYS A 217 9.30 -4.81 -25.02
N THR A 218 9.13 -4.33 -26.29
CA THR A 218 8.50 -3.06 -26.59
C THR A 218 7.01 -3.12 -26.26
N LEU A 219 6.38 -1.96 -26.07
CA LEU A 219 4.94 -1.85 -25.80
C LEU A 219 4.10 -2.50 -26.89
N ARG A 220 4.47 -2.34 -28.18
CA ARG A 220 3.80 -3.02 -29.28
C ARG A 220 3.66 -4.53 -29.05
N ASN A 221 4.73 -5.16 -28.58
CA ASN A 221 4.71 -6.60 -28.36
C ASN A 221 4.07 -6.99 -27.02
N ALA A 222 4.28 -6.20 -25.97
CA ALA A 222 3.74 -6.47 -24.65
C ALA A 222 2.22 -6.27 -24.59
N LEU A 223 1.72 -5.25 -25.30
CA LEU A 223 0.29 -4.89 -25.32
C LEU A 223 -0.48 -5.52 -26.48
N ALA A 224 0.17 -6.28 -27.38
CA ALA A 224 -0.48 -6.86 -28.55
C ALA A 224 -1.81 -7.61 -28.28
N PRO A 225 -2.00 -8.30 -27.14
CA PRO A 225 -3.29 -8.91 -26.82
C PRO A 225 -4.40 -7.90 -26.47
N LEU A 226 -4.07 -6.67 -26.11
CA LEU A 226 -5.00 -5.67 -25.57
C LEU A 226 -5.18 -4.48 -26.50
N LEU A 227 -4.12 -4.06 -27.20
CA LEU A 227 -4.06 -2.85 -28.04
C LEU A 227 -3.26 -3.15 -29.31
N ASP A 228 -3.70 -2.60 -30.43
CA ASP A 228 -2.90 -2.57 -31.64
C ASP A 228 -1.94 -1.35 -31.66
N GLU A 229 -1.08 -1.29 -32.66
CA GLU A 229 -0.10 -0.20 -32.79
C GLU A 229 -0.76 1.16 -33.00
N THR A 230 -1.90 1.20 -33.71
CA THR A 230 -2.68 2.42 -33.97
C THR A 230 -3.21 3.00 -32.66
N ALA A 231 -3.82 2.16 -31.81
CA ALA A 231 -4.30 2.57 -30.50
C ALA A 231 -3.18 3.09 -29.58
N ILE A 232 -2.00 2.45 -29.61
CA ILE A 232 -0.84 2.94 -28.84
C ILE A 232 -0.41 4.32 -29.32
N ARG A 233 -0.33 4.56 -30.62
CA ARG A 233 0.00 5.88 -31.21
C ARG A 233 -1.06 6.92 -30.91
N THR A 234 -2.34 6.57 -30.97
CA THR A 234 -3.46 7.45 -30.62
C THR A 234 -3.40 7.89 -29.15
N ALA A 235 -2.90 7.03 -28.26
CA ALA A 235 -2.61 7.39 -26.85
C ALA A 235 -1.42 8.35 -26.71
N GLY A 236 -0.75 8.75 -27.81
CA GLY A 236 0.46 9.59 -27.79
C GLY A 236 1.69 8.86 -27.22
N VAL A 237 1.77 7.55 -27.42
CA VAL A 237 2.86 6.72 -26.92
C VAL A 237 3.60 6.07 -28.10
N ASP A 238 4.94 6.03 -28.03
CA ASP A 238 5.74 5.30 -29.01
C ASP A 238 5.59 3.79 -28.82
N PRO A 239 5.11 3.03 -29.82
CA PRO A 239 4.99 1.57 -29.75
C PRO A 239 6.34 0.84 -29.53
N GLN A 240 7.46 1.48 -29.84
CA GLN A 240 8.80 0.92 -29.63
C GLN A 240 9.35 1.21 -28.23
N ALA A 241 8.70 2.10 -27.48
CA ALA A 241 9.09 2.36 -26.08
C ALA A 241 8.93 1.11 -25.20
N ARG A 242 9.59 1.12 -24.06
CA ARG A 242 9.43 0.10 -23.01
C ARG A 242 8.57 0.63 -21.88
N ALA A 243 7.84 -0.25 -21.20
CA ALA A 243 6.94 0.10 -20.10
C ALA A 243 7.61 0.97 -19.02
N GLU A 244 8.86 0.68 -18.70
CA GLU A 244 9.63 1.38 -17.67
C GLU A 244 9.90 2.87 -17.96
N THR A 245 9.79 3.28 -19.22
CA THR A 245 10.03 4.69 -19.60
C THR A 245 8.77 5.56 -19.56
N LEU A 246 7.60 4.96 -19.39
CA LEU A 246 6.32 5.67 -19.39
C LEU A 246 5.96 6.19 -18.00
N ASP A 247 5.44 7.42 -17.95
CA ASP A 247 4.78 7.95 -16.77
C ASP A 247 3.37 7.35 -16.56
N VAL A 248 2.79 7.61 -15.39
CA VAL A 248 1.44 7.12 -15.04
C VAL A 248 0.37 7.67 -16.00
N ALA A 249 0.49 8.92 -16.45
CA ALA A 249 -0.47 9.54 -17.35
C ALA A 249 -0.50 8.85 -18.73
N ALA A 250 0.65 8.40 -19.21
CA ALA A 250 0.73 7.61 -20.45
C ALA A 250 0.00 6.26 -20.30
N PHE A 251 0.13 5.58 -19.15
CA PHE A 251 -0.64 4.35 -18.89
C PHE A 251 -2.14 4.61 -18.81
N VAL A 252 -2.58 5.76 -18.25
CA VAL A 252 -4.00 6.15 -18.26
C VAL A 252 -4.49 6.32 -19.69
N ARG A 253 -3.77 7.06 -20.56
CA ARG A 253 -4.14 7.23 -21.96
C ARG A 253 -4.18 5.92 -22.75
N LEU A 254 -3.25 5.00 -22.49
CA LEU A 254 -3.28 3.65 -23.06
C LEU A 254 -4.52 2.86 -22.63
N ALA A 255 -4.87 2.92 -21.35
CA ALA A 255 -6.03 2.20 -20.82
C ALA A 255 -7.38 2.77 -21.26
N GLN A 256 -7.42 4.04 -21.68
CA GLN A 256 -8.60 4.69 -22.27
C GLN A 256 -8.84 4.27 -23.73
N GLN A 257 -7.85 3.67 -24.41
CA GLN A 257 -8.03 3.22 -25.78
C GLN A 257 -8.99 2.00 -25.83
N PRO A 258 -9.79 1.90 -26.91
CA PRO A 258 -10.67 0.75 -27.09
C PRO A 258 -9.87 -0.56 -27.09
N ALA A 259 -10.49 -1.62 -26.57
CA ALA A 259 -9.89 -2.93 -26.66
C ALA A 259 -9.72 -3.32 -28.13
N ARG A 260 -8.65 -4.07 -28.40
CA ARG A 260 -8.44 -4.68 -29.70
C ARG A 260 -9.67 -5.54 -30.04
N ALA A 261 -10.27 -5.31 -31.21
CA ALA A 261 -11.32 -6.19 -31.69
C ALA A 261 -10.77 -7.62 -31.83
N GLU A 262 -11.50 -8.60 -31.32
CA GLU A 262 -11.18 -9.99 -31.60
C GLU A 262 -11.21 -10.19 -33.12
N PRO A 263 -10.22 -10.88 -33.72
CA PRO A 263 -10.30 -11.23 -35.13
C PRO A 263 -11.58 -12.03 -35.29
N ALA A 264 -12.41 -11.61 -36.25
CA ALA A 264 -13.60 -12.36 -36.65
C ALA A 264 -13.17 -13.79 -36.95
N ALA A 265 -13.79 -14.76 -36.25
CA ALA A 265 -13.52 -16.18 -36.40
C ALA A 265 -13.88 -16.69 -37.80
#